data_538c4af59e7364367177b2dc623db274
#
_entry.id   538c4af59e7364367177b2dc623db274
#
_cell.length_a   1.000
_cell.length_b   1.000
_cell.length_c   1.000
_cell.angle_alpha   90.00
_cell.angle_beta   90.00
_cell.angle_gamma   90.00
#
_symmetry.space_group_name_H-M   'P 1'
#
loop_
_entity.id
_entity.type
_entity.pdbx_description
1 polymer ?
#
loop_
_entity_poly.entity_id
_entity_poly.type
_entity_poly.pdbx_seq_one_letter_code
_entity_poly.pdbx_strand_id
1 'polypeptide(L)'
;MTVESGEVVALLGPNGAGKTTALRALAGLIPLEGQNRQGGNVRRGGKGGNAEKAARDGQGRVGQGGEGHGEQAEQAERDAGGDRAERGELGERAGGYVTLDGRRIDGLPPEQRRIGVVFQDYLLFPHLSALENVAFGPRCRGVDKGEARRAAAEWLELVGLAEHARKKPRQLSGGQAQRVALARALVTEPRLLLLDEPLAALDARTRMDTRAHLRTRLASHPGATVLVTHDPLDAMMLADRLVIVEDGAVVQVGDAATITSRPRTDYVARLVGLNLYRGVASGHTVRVSEEFDLTTADRGEGEVFVAFPPAAVALWAERPEGSPRNTWPAEVAAIARHGDSLRIELTGPAPVAADVTPAAAVDLDLAPGRHIWASVKASEARSYPA
;
A
#
# COMPACT_ATOMS: atom_id res chain seq x y z
N MET A 1 -10.78 8.60 4.54
CA MET A 1 -10.52 7.46 5.47
C MET A 1 -10.50 8.00 6.89
N THR A 2 -11.23 7.40 7.81
CA THR A 2 -11.20 7.72 9.24
C THR A 2 -10.57 6.57 10.00
N VAL A 3 -9.79 6.84 11.05
CA VAL A 3 -9.16 5.83 11.92
C VAL A 3 -9.45 6.28 13.36
N GLU A 4 -10.00 5.38 14.15
CA GLU A 4 -10.38 5.66 15.53
C GLU A 4 -9.17 5.50 16.48
N SER A 5 -9.25 6.14 17.67
CA SER A 5 -8.22 5.94 18.71
C SER A 5 -8.18 4.48 19.15
N GLY A 6 -6.98 3.90 19.20
CA GLY A 6 -6.76 2.48 19.48
C GLY A 6 -7.01 1.54 18.30
N GLU A 7 -7.53 2.04 17.18
CA GLU A 7 -7.76 1.23 15.97
C GLU A 7 -6.48 1.10 15.16
N VAL A 8 -6.24 -0.09 14.62
CA VAL A 8 -5.18 -0.40 13.66
C VAL A 8 -5.81 -0.60 12.27
N VAL A 9 -5.50 0.28 11.35
CA VAL A 9 -5.96 0.18 9.94
C VAL A 9 -4.79 -0.15 9.05
N ALA A 10 -4.91 -1.22 8.25
CA ALA A 10 -3.92 -1.57 7.26
C ALA A 10 -4.31 -1.07 5.86
N LEU A 11 -3.37 -0.42 5.18
CA LEU A 11 -3.44 -0.05 3.77
C LEU A 11 -2.76 -1.12 2.93
N LEU A 12 -3.54 -1.80 2.10
CA LEU A 12 -3.09 -2.81 1.14
C LEU A 12 -3.30 -2.30 -0.30
N GLY A 13 -2.57 -2.85 -1.24
CA GLY A 13 -2.71 -2.52 -2.66
C GLY A 13 -1.46 -2.90 -3.44
N PRO A 14 -1.50 -2.92 -4.77
CA PRO A 14 -0.36 -3.22 -5.62
C PRO A 14 0.75 -2.16 -5.46
N ASN A 15 1.94 -2.48 -5.99
CA ASN A 15 3.03 -1.51 -6.04
C ASN A 15 2.61 -0.32 -6.92
N GLY A 16 2.91 0.90 -6.48
CA GLY A 16 2.50 2.11 -7.18
C GLY A 16 1.10 2.63 -6.85
N ALA A 17 0.27 1.91 -6.08
CA ALA A 17 -1.08 2.35 -5.69
C ALA A 17 -1.14 3.61 -4.79
N GLY A 18 0.01 4.19 -4.42
CA GLY A 18 0.06 5.44 -3.64
C GLY A 18 0.10 5.26 -2.11
N LYS A 19 0.20 4.05 -1.58
CA LYS A 19 0.19 3.76 -0.12
C LYS A 19 1.26 4.53 0.67
N THR A 20 2.54 4.39 0.29
CA THR A 20 3.66 5.12 0.92
C THR A 20 3.54 6.63 0.72
N THR A 21 3.00 7.07 -0.42
CA THR A 21 2.71 8.49 -0.70
C THR A 21 1.66 9.03 0.28
N ALA A 22 0.57 8.30 0.48
CA ALA A 22 -0.46 8.64 1.46
C ALA A 22 0.12 8.70 2.88
N LEU A 23 0.94 7.72 3.29
CA LEU A 23 1.60 7.72 4.59
C LEU A 23 2.53 8.93 4.77
N ARG A 24 3.34 9.28 3.75
CA ARG A 24 4.22 10.45 3.79
C ARG A 24 3.44 11.77 3.84
N ALA A 25 2.30 11.86 3.18
CA ALA A 25 1.41 13.02 3.27
C ALA A 25 0.81 13.15 4.67
N LEU A 26 0.36 12.06 5.28
CA LEU A 26 -0.08 12.04 6.68
C LEU A 26 1.01 12.50 7.63
N ALA A 27 2.24 12.03 7.43
CA ALA A 27 3.41 12.44 8.21
C ALA A 27 3.82 13.92 7.98
N GLY A 28 3.31 14.57 6.94
CA GLY A 28 3.69 15.93 6.56
C GLY A 28 5.02 16.05 5.83
N LEU A 29 5.53 14.94 5.32
CA LEU A 29 6.80 14.88 4.58
C LEU A 29 6.64 15.31 3.13
N ILE A 30 5.43 15.24 2.59
CA ILE A 30 5.04 15.76 1.28
C ILE A 30 3.74 16.54 1.40
N PRO A 31 3.52 17.58 0.56
CA PRO A 31 2.27 18.32 0.56
C PRO A 31 1.11 17.46 0.03
N LEU A 32 -0.11 17.69 0.52
CA LEU A 32 -1.32 17.19 -0.11
C LEU A 32 -1.57 18.00 -1.40
N GLU A 33 -1.99 17.33 -2.47
CA GLU A 33 -2.39 18.01 -3.70
C GLU A 33 -3.55 18.98 -3.41
N GLY A 34 -3.40 20.23 -3.89
CA GLY A 34 -4.34 21.33 -3.63
C GLY A 34 -3.86 22.36 -2.62
N GLN A 35 -2.78 22.14 -1.87
CA GLN A 35 -2.14 23.17 -1.06
C GLN A 35 -1.17 23.99 -1.91
N ASN A 36 -1.70 25.02 -2.56
CA ASN A 36 -0.89 26.06 -3.18
C ASN A 36 -0.07 26.76 -2.07
N ARG A 37 1.25 26.68 -2.14
CA ARG A 37 2.16 27.41 -1.23
C ARG A 37 1.90 28.92 -1.44
N GLN A 38 1.03 29.50 -0.65
CA GLN A 38 1.03 30.96 -0.49
C GLN A 38 2.37 31.33 0.14
N GLY A 39 3.12 32.12 -0.63
CA GLY A 39 4.50 32.47 -0.44
C GLY A 39 4.87 32.88 0.98
N GLY A 40 5.71 32.09 1.59
CA GLY A 40 6.62 32.52 2.62
C GLY A 40 7.87 33.12 1.97
N ASN A 41 7.86 34.42 1.77
CA ASN A 41 8.99 35.22 1.30
C ASN A 41 10.06 35.24 2.41
N VAL A 42 10.96 34.28 2.43
CA VAL A 42 12.16 34.33 3.28
C VAL A 42 13.09 35.37 2.68
N ARG A 43 12.99 36.58 3.20
CA ARG A 43 14.01 37.64 3.00
C ARG A 43 15.37 37.08 3.42
N ARG A 44 16.23 36.72 2.46
CA ARG A 44 17.66 36.59 2.66
C ARG A 44 18.20 37.98 2.94
N GLY A 45 18.43 38.27 4.21
CA GLY A 45 19.21 39.42 4.64
C GLY A 45 20.66 39.24 4.18
N GLY A 46 21.06 39.99 3.17
CA GLY A 46 22.44 40.12 2.78
C GLY A 46 23.19 40.97 3.81
N LYS A 47 24.35 40.49 4.27
CA LYS A 47 25.42 41.34 4.76
C LYS A 47 26.67 41.03 3.94
N GLY A 48 27.15 42.08 3.29
CA GLY A 48 28.33 42.06 2.42
C GLY A 48 29.63 41.90 3.19
N GLY A 49 30.64 41.54 2.46
CA GLY A 49 32.06 41.54 2.88
C GLY A 49 32.90 41.30 1.68
N ASN A 50 33.60 42.37 1.27
CA ASN A 50 34.57 42.50 0.21
C ASN A 50 35.70 41.46 0.27
N ALA A 51 36.15 40.97 -0.89
CA ALA A 51 37.57 40.81 -1.18
C ALA A 51 37.80 40.80 -2.70
N GLU A 52 38.62 41.75 -3.09
CA GLU A 52 39.15 42.06 -4.41
C GLU A 52 40.19 41.05 -4.90
N LYS A 53 40.39 41.13 -6.25
CA LYS A 53 41.65 40.96 -7.02
C LYS A 53 42.06 39.60 -7.53
N ALA A 54 42.12 39.43 -8.81
CA ALA A 54 43.16 39.55 -9.83
C ALA A 54 42.81 38.67 -11.03
N ALA A 55 42.69 39.24 -12.14
CA ALA A 55 43.54 39.66 -13.22
C ALA A 55 43.60 38.71 -14.42
N ARG A 56 43.24 39.28 -15.59
CA ARG A 56 43.92 39.21 -16.93
C ARG A 56 44.03 37.81 -17.58
N ASP A 57 43.81 37.60 -18.82
CA ASP A 57 43.88 38.27 -20.12
C ASP A 57 43.31 37.33 -21.18
N GLY A 58 42.86 37.87 -22.32
CA GLY A 58 42.76 37.05 -23.50
C GLY A 58 41.68 37.46 -24.51
N GLN A 59 42.01 38.44 -25.25
CA GLN A 59 41.54 38.96 -26.55
C GLN A 59 40.97 37.97 -27.54
N GLY A 60 39.97 38.44 -28.34
CA GLY A 60 39.93 38.04 -29.73
C GLY A 60 38.60 38.13 -30.48
N ARG A 61 38.31 39.30 -31.07
CA ARG A 61 37.74 39.58 -32.42
C ARG A 61 36.44 38.93 -32.93
N VAL A 62 35.44 39.78 -33.14
CA VAL A 62 34.96 40.42 -34.42
C VAL A 62 34.15 39.53 -35.36
N GLY A 63 32.94 39.98 -35.69
CA GLY A 63 32.14 39.56 -36.82
C GLY A 63 30.74 40.15 -36.83
N GLN A 64 30.61 41.16 -37.64
CA GLN A 64 29.49 42.01 -38.00
C GLN A 64 28.29 41.29 -38.62
N GLY A 65 27.10 41.91 -38.48
CA GLY A 65 26.24 42.11 -39.63
C GLY A 65 24.82 41.57 -39.50
N GLY A 66 23.86 42.47 -39.63
CA GLY A 66 22.55 42.15 -40.21
C GLY A 66 21.35 42.74 -39.51
N GLU A 67 21.00 43.96 -39.92
CA GLU A 67 19.74 44.69 -39.71
C GLU A 67 18.52 43.93 -40.27
N GLY A 68 17.35 44.15 -39.67
CA GLY A 68 16.14 44.18 -40.50
C GLY A 68 14.91 43.49 -39.93
N HIS A 69 13.92 44.31 -39.69
CA HIS A 69 12.47 44.08 -39.61
C HIS A 69 11.84 43.91 -38.24
N GLY A 70 11.64 45.03 -37.57
CA GLY A 70 10.43 45.28 -36.79
C GLY A 70 9.25 45.50 -37.74
N GLU A 71 8.05 45.48 -37.17
CA GLU A 71 6.71 45.59 -37.81
C GLU A 71 6.08 44.24 -38.16
N GLN A 72 5.47 43.62 -37.19
CA GLN A 72 4.27 42.78 -37.31
C GLN A 72 3.83 42.19 -35.95
N ALA A 73 3.78 42.98 -34.90
CA ALA A 73 3.25 42.54 -33.59
C ALA A 73 2.21 43.49 -32.98
N GLU A 74 1.49 44.26 -33.79
CA GLU A 74 0.52 45.25 -33.29
C GLU A 74 -0.86 45.19 -33.94
N GLN A 75 -1.28 44.01 -34.48
CA GLN A 75 -2.60 43.88 -35.17
C GLN A 75 -3.37 42.61 -34.83
N ALA A 76 -3.12 41.96 -33.66
CA ALA A 76 -3.87 40.79 -33.19
C ALA A 76 -4.64 40.99 -31.88
N GLU A 77 -4.92 42.22 -31.48
CA GLU A 77 -5.67 42.52 -30.23
C GLU A 77 -7.03 43.20 -30.44
N ARG A 78 -7.69 43.05 -31.58
CA ARG A 78 -9.02 43.67 -31.79
C ARG A 78 -10.07 42.82 -32.48
N ASP A 79 -10.04 41.50 -32.37
CA ASP A 79 -11.21 40.70 -32.79
C ASP A 79 -11.32 39.42 -31.93
N ALA A 80 -11.86 39.53 -30.73
CA ALA A 80 -12.48 38.43 -30.00
C ALA A 80 -13.40 38.96 -28.89
N GLY A 81 -14.41 39.71 -29.33
CA GLY A 81 -15.61 39.93 -28.53
C GLY A 81 -16.68 38.94 -28.98
N GLY A 82 -17.05 37.97 -28.17
CA GLY A 82 -18.18 37.10 -28.41
C GLY A 82 -17.86 35.61 -28.24
N ASP A 83 -17.80 35.12 -27.01
CA ASP A 83 -18.53 33.92 -26.61
C ASP A 83 -18.37 33.71 -25.09
N ARG A 84 -19.34 34.24 -24.39
CA ARG A 84 -19.49 34.07 -22.95
C ARG A 84 -20.68 33.16 -22.76
N ALA A 85 -20.47 31.83 -22.93
CA ALA A 85 -21.36 30.80 -22.39
C ALA A 85 -20.78 29.43 -22.78
N GLU A 86 -20.13 28.79 -21.82
CA GLU A 86 -19.93 27.37 -21.60
C GLU A 86 -18.60 27.14 -20.86
N ARG A 87 -18.41 27.81 -19.71
CA ARG A 87 -17.55 27.27 -18.69
C ARG A 87 -18.39 26.29 -17.88
N GLY A 88 -18.49 25.08 -18.42
CA GLY A 88 -18.88 23.92 -17.68
C GLY A 88 -18.04 23.84 -16.42
N GLU A 89 -18.69 23.60 -15.29
CA GLU A 89 -18.18 23.34 -13.97
C GLU A 89 -17.03 22.31 -14.05
N LEU A 90 -15.80 22.79 -14.15
CA LEU A 90 -14.64 22.05 -13.71
C LEU A 90 -14.80 21.97 -12.20
N GLY A 91 -15.36 20.83 -11.74
CA GLY A 91 -15.52 20.55 -10.32
C GLY A 91 -14.23 20.91 -9.59
N GLU A 92 -14.36 21.77 -8.58
CA GLU A 92 -13.34 22.05 -7.60
C GLU A 92 -12.80 20.67 -7.13
N ARG A 93 -11.58 20.34 -7.51
CA ARG A 93 -10.85 19.25 -6.89
C ARG A 93 -10.70 19.64 -5.43
N ALA A 94 -11.59 19.15 -4.58
CA ALA A 94 -11.54 19.36 -3.15
C ALA A 94 -10.18 18.85 -2.69
N GLY A 95 -9.28 19.77 -2.36
CA GLY A 95 -7.97 19.45 -1.81
C GLY A 95 -8.17 18.61 -0.55
N GLY A 96 -7.50 17.45 -0.46
CA GLY A 96 -7.57 16.60 0.70
C GLY A 96 -7.10 17.35 1.97
N TYR A 97 -7.65 17.00 3.12
CA TYR A 97 -7.20 17.50 4.42
C TYR A 97 -7.02 16.34 5.39
N VAL A 98 -6.22 16.56 6.41
CA VAL A 98 -5.97 15.60 7.49
C VAL A 98 -6.38 16.22 8.82
N THR A 99 -7.18 15.49 9.59
CA THR A 99 -7.52 15.85 10.96
C THR A 99 -7.01 14.80 11.94
N LEU A 100 -6.56 15.23 13.10
CA LEU A 100 -6.19 14.39 14.23
C LEU A 100 -6.86 14.96 15.49
N ASP A 101 -7.62 14.13 16.21
CA ASP A 101 -8.43 14.55 17.35
C ASP A 101 -9.34 15.76 17.01
N GLY A 102 -9.97 15.74 15.83
CA GLY A 102 -10.85 16.81 15.34
C GLY A 102 -10.13 18.10 14.90
N ARG A 103 -8.80 18.18 15.01
CA ARG A 103 -8.02 19.35 14.62
C ARG A 103 -7.32 19.10 13.29
N ARG A 104 -7.39 20.07 12.40
CA ARG A 104 -6.70 20.02 11.12
C ARG A 104 -5.19 20.12 11.31
N ILE A 105 -4.42 19.16 10.75
CA ILE A 105 -2.97 19.04 10.94
C ILE A 105 -2.17 19.14 9.63
N ASP A 106 -2.82 19.17 8.47
CA ASP A 106 -2.14 19.20 7.17
C ASP A 106 -1.29 20.46 6.96
N GLY A 107 -1.66 21.59 7.59
CA GLY A 107 -0.85 22.83 7.60
C GLY A 107 0.27 22.85 8.64
N LEU A 108 0.36 21.86 9.54
CA LEU A 108 1.39 21.81 10.55
C LEU A 108 2.67 21.16 10.02
N PRO A 109 3.85 21.65 10.44
CA PRO A 109 5.10 20.97 10.12
C PRO A 109 5.17 19.61 10.86
N PRO A 110 5.95 18.63 10.35
CA PRO A 110 5.96 17.26 10.86
C PRO A 110 6.19 17.14 12.38
N GLU A 111 7.10 17.94 12.93
CA GLU A 111 7.47 17.94 14.35
C GLU A 111 6.32 18.36 15.29
N GLN A 112 5.30 19.06 14.77
CA GLN A 112 4.13 19.51 15.55
C GLN A 112 2.93 18.55 15.42
N ARG A 113 2.99 17.55 14.53
CA ARG A 113 1.86 16.65 14.26
C ARG A 113 1.63 15.58 15.32
N ARG A 114 2.55 15.38 16.26
CA ARG A 114 2.49 14.31 17.28
C ARG A 114 2.35 12.91 16.67
N ILE A 115 3.01 12.68 15.55
CA ILE A 115 2.99 11.43 14.79
C ILE A 115 4.28 10.66 15.08
N GLY A 116 4.18 9.36 15.30
CA GLY A 116 5.30 8.43 15.29
C GLY A 116 5.38 7.76 13.92
N VAL A 117 6.58 7.67 13.33
CA VAL A 117 6.77 7.04 12.03
C VAL A 117 7.86 5.98 12.11
N VAL A 118 7.57 4.79 11.58
CA VAL A 118 8.55 3.74 11.32
C VAL A 118 8.61 3.55 9.80
N PHE A 119 9.76 3.87 9.21
CA PHE A 119 10.01 3.68 7.78
C PHE A 119 10.52 2.29 7.47
N GLN A 120 10.38 1.85 6.24
CA GLN A 120 10.82 0.56 5.73
C GLN A 120 12.32 0.26 6.03
N ASP A 121 13.20 1.26 5.91
CA ASP A 121 14.64 1.15 6.19
C ASP A 121 14.98 1.47 7.65
N TYR A 122 13.97 1.54 8.54
CA TYR A 122 14.07 1.88 9.97
C TYR A 122 14.68 3.24 10.29
N LEU A 123 15.52 3.80 9.43
CA LEU A 123 16.19 5.11 9.51
C LEU A 123 16.72 5.42 10.92
N LEU A 124 17.42 4.47 11.54
CA LEU A 124 18.10 4.68 12.81
C LEU A 124 19.30 5.61 12.61
N PHE A 125 19.56 6.47 13.60
CA PHE A 125 20.72 7.34 13.61
C PHE A 125 22.00 6.50 13.78
N PRO A 126 22.89 6.41 12.76
CA PRO A 126 23.99 5.45 12.73
C PRO A 126 25.07 5.74 13.78
N HIS A 127 25.19 6.99 14.23
CA HIS A 127 26.14 7.45 15.23
C HIS A 127 25.66 7.23 16.68
N LEU A 128 24.36 7.03 16.89
CA LEU A 128 23.75 6.81 18.19
C LEU A 128 23.63 5.31 18.51
N SER A 129 23.69 4.93 19.80
CA SER A 129 23.34 3.60 20.26
C SER A 129 21.83 3.34 20.17
N ALA A 130 21.38 2.09 20.38
CA ALA A 130 19.97 1.75 20.45
C ALA A 130 19.25 2.61 21.51
N LEU A 131 19.83 2.72 22.72
CA LEU A 131 19.30 3.55 23.80
C LEU A 131 19.15 5.02 23.38
N GLU A 132 20.19 5.59 22.78
CA GLU A 132 20.18 7.02 22.37
C GLU A 132 19.24 7.24 21.18
N ASN A 133 19.06 6.25 20.30
CA ASN A 133 18.05 6.31 19.25
C ASN A 133 16.64 6.42 19.83
N VAL A 134 16.30 5.60 20.82
CA VAL A 134 14.99 5.63 21.48
C VAL A 134 14.84 6.91 22.33
N ALA A 135 15.86 7.31 23.08
CA ALA A 135 15.82 8.52 23.89
C ALA A 135 15.77 9.84 23.10
N PHE A 136 16.00 9.78 21.78
CA PHE A 136 16.11 10.98 20.93
C PHE A 136 14.80 11.78 20.91
N GLY A 137 13.66 11.12 20.68
CA GLY A 137 12.35 11.77 20.58
C GLY A 137 11.96 12.55 21.85
N PRO A 138 11.95 11.92 23.03
CA PRO A 138 11.70 12.61 24.31
C PRO A 138 12.63 13.81 24.54
N ARG A 139 13.93 13.67 24.25
CA ARG A 139 14.88 14.77 24.38
C ARG A 139 14.58 15.95 23.47
N CYS A 140 14.16 15.71 22.23
CA CYS A 140 13.72 16.78 21.32
C CYS A 140 12.46 17.50 21.82
N ARG A 141 11.68 16.88 22.71
CA ARG A 141 10.53 17.47 23.36
C ARG A 141 10.85 18.12 24.71
N GLY A 142 12.13 18.27 25.06
CA GLY A 142 12.58 18.95 26.27
C GLY A 142 12.62 18.07 27.53
N VAL A 143 12.41 16.75 27.41
CA VAL A 143 12.58 15.83 28.54
C VAL A 143 14.04 15.74 28.96
N ASP A 144 14.31 15.73 30.27
CA ASP A 144 15.65 15.59 30.82
C ASP A 144 16.36 14.35 30.28
N LYS A 145 17.69 14.47 30.09
CA LYS A 145 18.50 13.38 29.50
C LYS A 145 18.42 12.09 30.31
N GLY A 146 18.43 12.19 31.64
CA GLY A 146 18.35 11.02 32.53
C GLY A 146 16.98 10.35 32.46
N GLU A 147 15.93 11.12 32.47
CA GLU A 147 14.54 10.66 32.33
C GLU A 147 14.29 10.03 30.95
N ALA A 148 14.70 10.70 29.87
CA ALA A 148 14.59 10.19 28.51
C ALA A 148 15.32 8.84 28.32
N ARG A 149 16.49 8.68 28.94
CA ARG A 149 17.24 7.41 28.92
C ARG A 149 16.57 6.31 29.75
N ARG A 150 15.94 6.64 30.87
CA ARG A 150 15.17 5.66 31.68
C ARG A 150 13.97 5.15 30.85
N ALA A 151 13.17 6.03 30.30
CA ALA A 151 12.05 5.66 29.44
C ALA A 151 12.53 4.83 28.24
N ALA A 152 13.65 5.21 27.62
CA ALA A 152 14.23 4.45 26.52
C ALA A 152 14.70 3.06 26.93
N ALA A 153 15.26 2.90 28.12
CA ALA A 153 15.70 1.59 28.65
C ALA A 153 14.50 0.68 28.91
N GLU A 154 13.43 1.20 29.52
CA GLU A 154 12.16 0.49 29.73
C GLU A 154 11.56 0.01 28.38
N TRP A 155 11.53 0.88 27.36
CA TRP A 155 11.07 0.50 26.04
C TRP A 155 11.95 -0.57 25.38
N LEU A 156 13.28 -0.50 25.53
CA LEU A 156 14.18 -1.55 25.03
C LEU A 156 13.99 -2.88 25.74
N GLU A 157 13.72 -2.87 27.04
CA GLU A 157 13.35 -4.08 27.80
C GLU A 157 12.04 -4.66 27.29
N LEU A 158 11.01 -3.82 27.11
CA LEU A 158 9.70 -4.20 26.58
C LEU A 158 9.77 -4.85 25.18
N VAL A 159 10.75 -4.46 24.34
CA VAL A 159 10.95 -5.08 23.01
C VAL A 159 12.03 -6.17 23.02
N GLY A 160 12.50 -6.61 24.20
CA GLY A 160 13.49 -7.69 24.38
C GLY A 160 14.89 -7.32 23.89
N LEU A 161 15.30 -6.05 24.04
CA LEU A 161 16.60 -5.53 23.59
C LEU A 161 17.42 -4.85 24.69
N ALA A 162 17.15 -5.11 25.97
CA ALA A 162 17.87 -4.52 27.10
C ALA A 162 19.39 -4.70 26.97
N GLU A 163 19.84 -5.92 26.65
CA GLU A 163 21.27 -6.25 26.48
C GLU A 163 21.91 -5.57 25.28
N HIS A 164 21.09 -5.06 24.34
CA HIS A 164 21.53 -4.43 23.09
C HIS A 164 21.53 -2.90 23.18
N ALA A 165 21.17 -2.32 24.35
CA ALA A 165 21.01 -0.87 24.54
C ALA A 165 22.22 -0.03 24.10
N ARG A 166 23.45 -0.57 24.27
CA ARG A 166 24.72 0.11 23.91
C ARG A 166 25.15 -0.12 22.46
N LYS A 167 24.55 -1.08 21.75
CA LYS A 167 24.90 -1.39 20.35
C LYS A 167 24.47 -0.26 19.41
N LYS A 168 25.29 0.00 18.40
CA LYS A 168 24.96 0.90 17.29
C LYS A 168 24.18 0.14 16.20
N PRO A 169 23.44 0.81 15.32
CA PRO A 169 22.62 0.17 14.29
C PRO A 169 23.35 -0.88 13.45
N ARG A 170 24.61 -0.67 13.10
CA ARG A 170 25.45 -1.62 12.33
C ARG A 170 25.75 -2.93 13.07
N GLN A 171 25.51 -2.99 14.37
CA GLN A 171 25.76 -4.15 15.23
C GLN A 171 24.46 -4.90 15.58
N LEU A 172 23.33 -4.45 15.04
CA LEU A 172 22.01 -5.03 15.23
C LEU A 172 21.63 -5.85 14.01
N SER A 173 20.91 -6.97 14.23
CA SER A 173 20.23 -7.66 13.14
C SER A 173 19.06 -6.79 12.61
N GLY A 174 18.54 -7.09 11.41
CA GLY A 174 17.39 -6.37 10.84
C GLY A 174 16.19 -6.33 11.80
N GLY A 175 15.83 -7.47 12.41
CA GLY A 175 14.75 -7.53 13.38
C GLY A 175 15.05 -6.77 14.69
N GLN A 176 16.31 -6.71 15.12
CA GLN A 176 16.70 -5.90 16.28
C GLN A 176 16.61 -4.40 15.95
N ALA A 177 17.10 -3.98 14.78
CA ALA A 177 17.02 -2.59 14.32
C ALA A 177 15.55 -2.13 14.18
N GLN A 178 14.69 -2.99 13.65
CA GLN A 178 13.25 -2.73 13.55
C GLN A 178 12.60 -2.52 14.94
N ARG A 179 12.88 -3.38 15.90
CA ARG A 179 12.35 -3.25 17.27
C ARG A 179 12.85 -1.97 17.95
N VAL A 180 14.09 -1.54 17.68
CA VAL A 180 14.59 -0.22 18.13
C VAL A 180 13.82 0.92 17.46
N ALA A 181 13.55 0.84 16.16
CA ALA A 181 12.79 1.87 15.46
C ALA A 181 11.35 1.98 15.99
N LEU A 182 10.72 0.84 16.28
CA LEU A 182 9.39 0.79 16.89
C LEU A 182 9.40 1.40 18.29
N ALA A 183 10.36 1.03 19.15
CA ALA A 183 10.51 1.63 20.47
C ALA A 183 10.73 3.15 20.39
N ARG A 184 11.56 3.61 19.43
CA ARG A 184 11.78 5.06 19.17
C ARG A 184 10.50 5.80 18.79
N ALA A 185 9.64 5.19 17.99
CA ALA A 185 8.38 5.80 17.59
C ALA A 185 7.38 5.85 18.77
N LEU A 186 7.29 4.77 19.55
CA LEU A 186 6.29 4.61 20.61
C LEU A 186 6.65 5.31 21.92
N VAL A 187 7.94 5.48 22.26
CA VAL A 187 8.37 6.15 23.50
C VAL A 187 7.86 7.59 23.65
N THR A 188 7.47 8.20 22.54
CA THR A 188 6.93 9.56 22.52
C THR A 188 5.40 9.61 22.70
N GLU A 189 4.76 8.45 22.88
CA GLU A 189 3.31 8.31 22.99
C GLU A 189 2.56 9.09 21.89
N PRO A 190 2.77 8.72 20.60
CA PRO A 190 2.18 9.43 19.50
C PRO A 190 0.65 9.24 19.49
N ARG A 191 -0.09 10.26 19.02
CA ARG A 191 -1.54 10.15 18.78
C ARG A 191 -1.85 9.36 17.49
N LEU A 192 -0.91 9.35 16.57
CA LEU A 192 -0.98 8.58 15.33
C LEU A 192 0.36 7.89 15.10
N LEU A 193 0.33 6.58 14.94
CA LEU A 193 1.48 5.75 14.57
C LEU A 193 1.37 5.35 13.10
N LEU A 194 2.40 5.63 12.32
CA LEU A 194 2.51 5.29 10.91
C LEU A 194 3.62 4.24 10.73
N LEU A 195 3.27 3.09 10.18
CA LEU A 195 4.18 1.98 9.96
C LEU A 195 4.27 1.69 8.45
N ASP A 196 5.43 1.91 7.84
CA ASP A 196 5.69 1.63 6.43
C ASP A 196 6.48 0.34 6.28
N GLU A 197 5.82 -0.74 5.83
CA GLU A 197 6.41 -2.06 5.60
C GLU A 197 7.22 -2.58 6.82
N PRO A 198 6.66 -2.56 8.04
CA PRO A 198 7.46 -2.77 9.25
C PRO A 198 8.05 -4.18 9.37
N LEU A 199 7.62 -5.17 8.58
CA LEU A 199 8.09 -6.55 8.64
C LEU A 199 8.78 -7.02 7.35
N ALA A 200 8.92 -6.17 6.33
CA ALA A 200 9.38 -6.58 4.99
C ALA A 200 10.82 -7.12 4.96
N ALA A 201 11.72 -6.56 5.78
CA ALA A 201 13.15 -6.91 5.77
C ALA A 201 13.51 -8.11 6.67
N LEU A 202 12.50 -8.86 7.18
CA LEU A 202 12.71 -9.98 8.08
C LEU A 202 12.60 -11.34 7.36
N ASP A 203 13.44 -12.28 7.75
CA ASP A 203 13.25 -13.69 7.39
C ASP A 203 11.94 -14.25 7.99
N ALA A 204 11.45 -15.36 7.45
CA ALA A 204 10.14 -15.93 7.79
C ALA A 204 9.97 -16.22 9.29
N ARG A 205 11.00 -16.75 9.95
CA ARG A 205 10.95 -17.08 11.40
C ARG A 205 10.91 -15.82 12.25
N THR A 206 11.84 -14.90 12.00
CA THR A 206 11.91 -13.61 12.73
C THR A 206 10.65 -12.78 12.49
N ARG A 207 10.04 -12.86 11.30
CA ARG A 207 8.78 -12.18 10.98
C ARG A 207 7.64 -12.69 11.86
N MET A 208 7.49 -14.01 12.03
CA MET A 208 6.44 -14.57 12.89
C MET A 208 6.55 -14.06 14.33
N ASP A 209 7.75 -14.14 14.94
CA ASP A 209 7.96 -13.70 16.31
C ASP A 209 7.72 -12.19 16.46
N THR A 210 8.24 -11.41 15.50
CA THR A 210 8.08 -9.94 15.51
C THR A 210 6.64 -9.53 15.30
N ARG A 211 5.87 -10.23 14.43
CA ARG A 211 4.42 -10.00 14.23
C ARG A 211 3.65 -10.18 15.53
N ALA A 212 3.89 -11.26 16.27
CA ALA A 212 3.23 -11.52 17.55
C ALA A 212 3.52 -10.40 18.57
N HIS A 213 4.78 -9.99 18.67
CA HIS A 213 5.17 -8.88 19.54
C HIS A 213 4.55 -7.55 19.10
N LEU A 214 4.55 -7.26 17.79
CA LEU A 214 3.97 -6.04 17.25
C LEU A 214 2.46 -5.99 17.53
N ARG A 215 1.73 -7.08 17.30
CA ARG A 215 0.30 -7.18 17.62
C ARG A 215 -0.01 -6.82 19.06
N THR A 216 0.73 -7.39 20.01
CA THR A 216 0.56 -7.10 21.44
C THR A 216 0.78 -5.61 21.74
N ARG A 217 1.78 -4.99 21.11
CA ARG A 217 2.11 -3.58 21.33
C ARG A 217 1.10 -2.64 20.70
N LEU A 218 0.62 -2.97 19.50
CA LEU A 218 -0.42 -2.18 18.83
C LEU A 218 -1.74 -2.23 19.61
N ALA A 219 -2.12 -3.41 20.13
CA ALA A 219 -3.32 -3.56 20.96
C ALA A 219 -3.27 -2.75 22.28
N SER A 220 -2.08 -2.41 22.78
CA SER A 220 -1.89 -1.58 23.98
C SER A 220 -1.66 -0.10 23.66
N HIS A 221 -1.53 0.26 22.37
CA HIS A 221 -1.31 1.64 21.96
C HIS A 221 -2.63 2.42 21.93
N PRO A 222 -2.79 3.50 22.71
CA PRO A 222 -4.06 4.23 22.79
C PRO A 222 -4.32 5.12 21.57
N GLY A 223 -3.30 5.43 20.76
CA GLY A 223 -3.43 6.24 19.56
C GLY A 223 -3.89 5.43 18.34
N ALA A 224 -4.32 6.12 17.29
CA ALA A 224 -4.61 5.51 16.00
C ALA A 224 -3.34 4.93 15.35
N THR A 225 -3.46 3.83 14.61
CA THR A 225 -2.34 3.25 13.85
C THR A 225 -2.73 3.05 12.39
N VAL A 226 -1.86 3.49 11.49
CA VAL A 226 -1.95 3.17 10.05
C VAL A 226 -0.73 2.34 9.66
N LEU A 227 -0.99 1.13 9.21
CA LEU A 227 0.00 0.17 8.75
C LEU A 227 -0.04 0.08 7.23
N VAL A 228 1.05 0.31 6.55
CA VAL A 228 1.22 0.01 5.12
C VAL A 228 1.97 -1.30 4.99
N THR A 229 1.42 -2.25 4.26
CA THR A 229 2.09 -3.52 3.93
C THR A 229 1.61 -4.07 2.59
N HIS A 230 2.44 -4.88 1.95
CA HIS A 230 2.06 -5.68 0.79
C HIS A 230 1.76 -7.14 1.16
N ASP A 231 2.06 -7.56 2.40
CA ASP A 231 1.81 -8.91 2.89
C ASP A 231 0.39 -8.98 3.48
N PRO A 232 -0.53 -9.75 2.85
CA PRO A 232 -1.91 -9.87 3.34
C PRO A 232 -2.00 -10.49 4.73
N LEU A 233 -1.08 -11.40 5.06
CA LEU A 233 -1.06 -12.06 6.35
C LEU A 233 -0.69 -11.08 7.48
N ASP A 234 0.29 -10.19 7.23
CA ASP A 234 0.63 -9.14 8.17
C ASP A 234 -0.56 -8.20 8.42
N ALA A 235 -1.24 -7.77 7.35
CA ALA A 235 -2.41 -6.93 7.47
C ALA A 235 -3.57 -7.60 8.25
N MET A 236 -3.91 -8.84 7.90
CA MET A 236 -5.01 -9.59 8.52
C MET A 236 -4.76 -9.91 10.01
N MET A 237 -3.50 -10.10 10.39
CA MET A 237 -3.14 -10.44 11.77
C MET A 237 -2.93 -9.22 12.67
N LEU A 238 -2.58 -8.07 12.11
CA LEU A 238 -2.21 -6.88 12.87
C LEU A 238 -3.33 -5.82 12.90
N ALA A 239 -4.18 -5.76 11.87
CA ALA A 239 -5.16 -4.70 11.73
C ALA A 239 -6.57 -5.14 12.10
N ASP A 240 -7.33 -4.19 12.66
CA ASP A 240 -8.77 -4.34 12.93
C ASP A 240 -9.57 -4.16 11.63
N ARG A 241 -9.08 -3.30 10.73
CA ARG A 241 -9.72 -2.98 9.46
C ARG A 241 -8.69 -2.84 8.33
N LEU A 242 -9.06 -3.35 7.16
CA LEU A 242 -8.27 -3.31 5.94
C LEU A 242 -8.87 -2.28 4.96
N VAL A 243 -8.02 -1.50 4.34
CA VAL A 243 -8.35 -0.54 3.29
C VAL A 243 -7.54 -0.89 2.06
N ILE A 244 -8.21 -1.31 1.01
CA ILE A 244 -7.56 -1.68 -0.25
C ILE A 244 -7.53 -0.48 -1.16
N VAL A 245 -6.34 -0.18 -1.68
CA VAL A 245 -6.09 0.97 -2.57
C VAL A 245 -5.53 0.45 -3.89
N GLU A 246 -6.21 0.78 -4.98
CA GLU A 246 -5.76 0.52 -6.35
C GLU A 246 -5.83 1.83 -7.13
N ASP A 247 -4.82 2.14 -7.94
CA ASP A 247 -4.73 3.34 -8.78
C ASP A 247 -5.04 4.66 -8.05
N GLY A 248 -4.60 4.76 -6.79
CA GLY A 248 -4.81 5.94 -5.96
C GLY A 248 -6.21 6.07 -5.35
N ALA A 249 -7.11 5.11 -5.60
CA ALA A 249 -8.48 5.10 -5.07
C ALA A 249 -8.69 3.96 -4.06
N VAL A 250 -9.57 4.19 -3.08
CA VAL A 250 -10.02 3.13 -2.17
C VAL A 250 -11.07 2.30 -2.88
N VAL A 251 -10.79 1.00 -3.10
CA VAL A 251 -11.67 0.08 -3.82
C VAL A 251 -12.46 -0.84 -2.90
N GLN A 252 -11.92 -1.15 -1.72
CA GLN A 252 -12.62 -1.97 -0.74
C GLN A 252 -12.19 -1.64 0.68
N VAL A 253 -13.13 -1.71 1.64
CA VAL A 253 -12.89 -1.55 3.07
C VAL A 253 -13.66 -2.64 3.81
N GLY A 254 -13.04 -3.24 4.81
CA GLY A 254 -13.67 -4.26 5.64
C GLY A 254 -12.71 -4.86 6.66
N ASP A 255 -13.21 -5.74 7.51
CA ASP A 255 -12.37 -6.60 8.33
C ASP A 255 -11.74 -7.74 7.50
N ALA A 256 -10.83 -8.49 8.10
CA ALA A 256 -10.17 -9.60 7.42
C ALA A 256 -11.16 -10.64 6.90
N ALA A 257 -12.23 -10.94 7.65
CA ALA A 257 -13.25 -11.93 7.26
C ALA A 257 -14.03 -11.49 6.02
N THR A 258 -14.43 -10.22 5.97
CA THR A 258 -15.13 -9.63 4.82
C THR A 258 -14.24 -9.60 3.57
N ILE A 259 -12.99 -9.14 3.70
CA ILE A 259 -12.05 -9.06 2.56
C ILE A 259 -11.73 -10.46 2.00
N THR A 260 -11.53 -11.45 2.88
CA THR A 260 -11.20 -12.82 2.47
C THR A 260 -12.37 -13.57 1.86
N SER A 261 -13.60 -13.31 2.31
CA SER A 261 -14.79 -14.03 1.83
C SER A 261 -15.49 -13.37 0.64
N ARG A 262 -15.31 -12.06 0.45
CA ARG A 262 -16.01 -11.26 -0.57
C ARG A 262 -15.09 -10.26 -1.25
N PRO A 263 -14.07 -10.73 -1.99
CA PRO A 263 -13.21 -9.82 -2.76
C PRO A 263 -14.02 -9.07 -3.84
N ARG A 264 -13.69 -7.81 -4.09
CA ARG A 264 -14.38 -6.96 -5.07
C ARG A 264 -13.53 -6.61 -6.29
N THR A 265 -12.27 -7.01 -6.29
CA THR A 265 -11.35 -6.80 -7.41
C THR A 265 -10.48 -8.04 -7.61
N ASP A 266 -9.95 -8.20 -8.82
CA ASP A 266 -9.02 -9.28 -9.14
C ASP A 266 -7.75 -9.24 -8.28
N TYR A 267 -7.31 -8.03 -7.89
CA TYR A 267 -6.18 -7.88 -6.98
C TYR A 267 -6.49 -8.48 -5.62
N VAL A 268 -7.63 -8.13 -5.03
CA VAL A 268 -8.05 -8.68 -3.72
C VAL A 268 -8.25 -10.18 -3.80
N ALA A 269 -8.89 -10.68 -4.87
CA ALA A 269 -9.10 -12.12 -5.06
C ALA A 269 -7.77 -12.88 -5.12
N ARG A 270 -6.78 -12.39 -5.90
CA ARG A 270 -5.44 -12.97 -5.92
C ARG A 270 -4.73 -12.88 -4.57
N LEU A 271 -4.90 -11.76 -3.86
CA LEU A 271 -4.31 -11.53 -2.54
C LEU A 271 -4.78 -12.58 -1.52
N VAL A 272 -6.07 -12.95 -1.57
CA VAL A 272 -6.68 -13.95 -0.67
C VAL A 272 -6.70 -15.37 -1.26
N GLY A 273 -6.18 -15.54 -2.48
CA GLY A 273 -6.06 -16.84 -3.14
C GLY A 273 -7.37 -17.41 -3.65
N LEU A 274 -8.27 -16.58 -4.19
CA LEU A 274 -9.55 -17.00 -4.78
C LEU A 274 -9.58 -16.74 -6.29
N ASN A 275 -10.33 -17.55 -7.01
CA ASN A 275 -10.84 -17.21 -8.33
C ASN A 275 -12.02 -16.25 -8.17
N LEU A 276 -12.12 -15.23 -9.02
CA LEU A 276 -13.18 -14.23 -8.98
C LEU A 276 -13.71 -13.97 -10.40
N TYR A 277 -15.01 -13.92 -10.50
CA TYR A 277 -15.72 -13.53 -11.74
C TYR A 277 -16.78 -12.50 -11.41
N ARG A 278 -16.98 -11.55 -12.31
CA ARG A 278 -18.10 -10.61 -12.26
C ARG A 278 -19.10 -11.01 -13.34
N GLY A 279 -20.39 -10.98 -13.02
CA GLY A 279 -21.43 -11.34 -13.97
C GLY A 279 -22.81 -10.86 -13.55
N VAL A 280 -23.82 -11.24 -14.34
CA VAL A 280 -25.21 -10.90 -14.07
C VAL A 280 -25.93 -12.18 -13.65
N ALA A 281 -26.46 -12.19 -12.43
CA ALA A 281 -27.20 -13.30 -11.87
C ALA A 281 -28.66 -13.29 -12.30
N SER A 282 -29.19 -14.48 -12.57
CA SER A 282 -30.63 -14.79 -12.70
C SER A 282 -30.86 -16.11 -12.01
N GLY A 283 -31.41 -16.08 -10.79
CA GLY A 283 -31.53 -17.25 -9.94
C GLY A 283 -30.19 -17.83 -9.53
N HIS A 284 -29.93 -19.09 -9.87
CA HIS A 284 -28.68 -19.81 -9.59
C HIS A 284 -27.65 -19.72 -10.71
N THR A 285 -27.99 -19.08 -11.82
CA THR A 285 -27.09 -18.92 -12.97
C THR A 285 -26.53 -17.51 -13.01
N VAL A 286 -25.21 -17.40 -13.16
CA VAL A 286 -24.51 -16.13 -13.32
C VAL A 286 -23.85 -16.13 -14.70
N ARG A 287 -24.28 -15.21 -15.56
CA ARG A 287 -23.66 -14.97 -16.87
C ARG A 287 -22.41 -14.12 -16.70
N VAL A 288 -21.26 -14.74 -16.93
CA VAL A 288 -19.94 -14.09 -16.82
C VAL A 288 -19.53 -13.45 -18.16
N SER A 289 -19.82 -14.15 -19.27
CA SER A 289 -19.62 -13.64 -20.64
C SER A 289 -20.71 -14.16 -21.57
N GLU A 290 -20.68 -13.81 -22.85
CA GLU A 290 -21.62 -14.33 -23.85
C GLU A 290 -21.54 -15.86 -24.00
N GLU A 291 -20.37 -16.44 -23.74
CA GLU A 291 -20.09 -17.86 -23.96
C GLU A 291 -19.93 -18.65 -22.65
N PHE A 292 -20.02 -18.00 -21.47
CA PHE A 292 -19.74 -18.66 -20.22
C PHE A 292 -20.69 -18.28 -19.10
N ASP A 293 -21.42 -19.27 -18.62
CA ASP A 293 -22.33 -19.20 -17.48
C ASP A 293 -21.78 -20.05 -16.32
N LEU A 294 -21.91 -19.54 -15.08
CA LEU A 294 -21.63 -20.28 -13.85
C LEU A 294 -22.90 -20.54 -13.07
N THR A 295 -23.09 -21.79 -12.64
CA THR A 295 -24.13 -22.17 -11.66
C THR A 295 -23.56 -22.03 -10.25
N THR A 296 -24.28 -21.32 -9.38
CA THR A 296 -23.85 -21.02 -7.99
C THR A 296 -24.78 -21.67 -6.97
N ALA A 297 -24.27 -21.82 -5.73
CA ALA A 297 -25.11 -22.29 -4.61
C ALA A 297 -26.15 -21.23 -4.21
N ASP A 298 -25.79 -19.97 -4.29
CA ASP A 298 -26.64 -18.85 -3.88
C ASP A 298 -27.56 -18.41 -5.01
N ARG A 299 -28.79 -17.95 -4.67
CA ARG A 299 -29.66 -17.26 -5.62
C ARG A 299 -29.30 -15.78 -5.63
N GLY A 300 -29.20 -15.21 -6.82
CA GLY A 300 -28.91 -13.79 -7.02
C GLY A 300 -29.72 -13.20 -8.16
N GLU A 301 -29.83 -11.87 -8.18
CA GLU A 301 -30.41 -11.09 -9.26
C GLU A 301 -29.52 -9.86 -9.50
N GLY A 302 -29.28 -9.51 -10.77
CA GLY A 302 -28.46 -8.36 -11.14
C GLY A 302 -26.96 -8.62 -11.06
N GLU A 303 -26.16 -7.56 -10.91
CA GLU A 303 -24.71 -7.67 -10.89
C GLU A 303 -24.19 -8.33 -9.62
N VAL A 304 -23.36 -9.36 -9.79
CA VAL A 304 -22.76 -10.13 -8.70
C VAL A 304 -21.30 -10.44 -8.98
N PHE A 305 -20.58 -10.71 -7.91
CA PHE A 305 -19.31 -11.44 -7.97
C PHE A 305 -19.58 -12.92 -7.66
N VAL A 306 -18.78 -13.82 -8.29
CA VAL A 306 -18.71 -15.24 -7.97
C VAL A 306 -17.29 -15.55 -7.57
N ALA A 307 -17.10 -16.13 -6.38
CA ALA A 307 -15.77 -16.50 -5.89
C ALA A 307 -15.72 -17.96 -5.43
N PHE A 308 -14.58 -18.61 -5.67
CA PHE A 308 -14.28 -19.95 -5.17
C PHE A 308 -12.78 -20.20 -5.10
N PRO A 309 -12.31 -21.08 -4.17
CA PRO A 309 -10.90 -21.35 -4.02
C PRO A 309 -10.37 -22.22 -5.18
N PRO A 310 -9.11 -22.06 -5.59
CA PRO A 310 -8.45 -22.92 -6.59
C PRO A 310 -8.50 -24.41 -6.24
N ALA A 311 -8.51 -24.76 -4.96
CA ALA A 311 -8.64 -26.13 -4.48
C ALA A 311 -10.01 -26.77 -4.78
N ALA A 312 -11.04 -25.96 -5.07
CA ALA A 312 -12.36 -26.44 -5.48
C ALA A 312 -12.45 -26.80 -6.97
N VAL A 313 -11.42 -26.42 -7.75
CA VAL A 313 -11.35 -26.71 -9.20
C VAL A 313 -10.74 -28.08 -9.41
N ALA A 314 -11.50 -28.99 -10.01
CA ALA A 314 -11.01 -30.28 -10.43
C ALA A 314 -10.62 -30.27 -11.91
N LEU A 315 -9.53 -30.97 -12.25
CA LEU A 315 -8.99 -31.07 -13.59
C LEU A 315 -9.19 -32.50 -14.14
N TRP A 316 -9.47 -32.62 -15.44
CA TRP A 316 -9.81 -33.87 -16.10
C TRP A 316 -9.18 -33.91 -17.49
N ALA A 317 -8.67 -35.08 -17.90
CA ALA A 317 -8.14 -35.27 -19.25
C ALA A 317 -9.24 -35.16 -20.32
N GLU A 318 -10.44 -35.62 -19.99
CA GLU A 318 -11.64 -35.62 -20.84
C GLU A 318 -12.80 -34.94 -20.12
N ARG A 319 -13.85 -34.55 -20.85
CA ARG A 319 -15.04 -33.92 -20.28
C ARG A 319 -15.66 -34.84 -19.21
N PRO A 320 -15.74 -34.40 -17.94
CA PRO A 320 -16.31 -35.21 -16.89
C PRO A 320 -17.84 -35.33 -17.07
N GLU A 321 -18.34 -36.52 -16.76
CA GLU A 321 -19.76 -36.80 -16.65
C GLU A 321 -20.21 -36.73 -15.18
N GLY A 322 -21.52 -36.48 -14.92
CA GLY A 322 -22.09 -36.56 -13.59
C GLY A 322 -22.44 -35.24 -12.94
N SER A 323 -22.05 -35.00 -11.68
CA SER A 323 -22.59 -33.95 -10.82
C SER A 323 -22.00 -32.53 -10.99
N PRO A 324 -20.81 -32.30 -11.49
CA PRO A 324 -20.33 -30.93 -11.70
C PRO A 324 -21.22 -30.16 -12.68
N ARG A 325 -21.79 -29.02 -12.24
CA ARG A 325 -22.62 -28.18 -13.10
C ARG A 325 -21.80 -27.21 -13.95
N ASN A 326 -20.64 -26.79 -13.43
CA ASN A 326 -19.72 -25.92 -14.13
C ASN A 326 -18.60 -26.78 -14.67
N THR A 327 -18.50 -26.89 -15.98
CA THR A 327 -17.46 -27.67 -16.67
C THR A 327 -17.13 -26.99 -17.99
N TRP A 328 -15.85 -26.71 -18.25
CA TRP A 328 -15.43 -26.05 -19.49
C TRP A 328 -14.04 -26.52 -19.94
N PRO A 329 -13.72 -26.44 -21.24
CA PRO A 329 -12.41 -26.73 -21.76
C PRO A 329 -11.44 -25.60 -21.37
N ALA A 330 -10.21 -25.98 -21.06
CA ALA A 330 -9.17 -25.06 -20.67
C ALA A 330 -7.80 -25.52 -21.21
N GLU A 331 -6.85 -24.60 -21.23
CA GLU A 331 -5.45 -24.87 -21.59
C GLU A 331 -4.54 -24.44 -20.43
N VAL A 332 -3.56 -25.27 -20.12
CA VAL A 332 -2.56 -24.97 -19.09
C VAL A 332 -1.65 -23.84 -19.57
N ALA A 333 -1.70 -22.70 -18.91
CA ALA A 333 -0.84 -21.54 -19.19
C ALA A 333 0.47 -21.58 -18.42
N ALA A 334 0.39 -21.91 -17.11
CA ALA A 334 1.55 -21.97 -16.23
C ALA A 334 1.34 -22.96 -15.09
N ILE A 335 2.45 -23.45 -14.52
CA ILE A 335 2.49 -24.33 -13.36
C ILE A 335 3.46 -23.73 -12.35
N ALA A 336 3.02 -23.52 -11.12
CA ALA A 336 3.84 -22.98 -10.03
C ALA A 336 3.68 -23.82 -8.77
N ARG A 337 4.73 -23.90 -7.95
CA ARG A 337 4.62 -24.55 -6.64
C ARG A 337 3.86 -23.63 -5.66
N HIS A 338 2.86 -24.19 -4.97
CA HIS A 338 2.07 -23.49 -3.97
C HIS A 338 1.93 -24.34 -2.70
N GLY A 339 2.82 -24.11 -1.74
CA GLY A 339 2.94 -24.96 -0.54
C GLY A 339 3.27 -26.42 -0.94
N ASP A 340 2.41 -27.35 -0.52
CA ASP A 340 2.50 -28.77 -0.85
C ASP A 340 1.75 -29.16 -2.14
N SER A 341 1.10 -28.19 -2.79
CA SER A 341 0.36 -28.34 -4.03
C SER A 341 1.06 -27.66 -5.21
N LEU A 342 0.58 -27.93 -6.40
CA LEU A 342 0.91 -27.19 -7.62
C LEU A 342 -0.29 -26.33 -8.01
N ARG A 343 -0.06 -25.04 -8.20
CA ARG A 343 -1.05 -24.13 -8.78
C ARG A 343 -0.91 -24.14 -10.28
N ILE A 344 -2.01 -24.46 -10.94
CA ILE A 344 -2.14 -24.53 -12.39
C ILE A 344 -2.96 -23.31 -12.83
N GLU A 345 -2.34 -22.41 -13.59
CA GLU A 345 -3.04 -21.31 -14.24
C GLU A 345 -3.58 -21.80 -15.58
N LEU A 346 -4.88 -21.60 -15.78
CA LEU A 346 -5.61 -22.07 -16.95
C LEU A 346 -6.18 -20.92 -17.73
N THR A 347 -6.10 -20.98 -19.05
CA THR A 347 -6.77 -20.09 -20.01
C THR A 347 -7.94 -20.81 -20.68
N GLY A 348 -8.85 -20.03 -21.29
CA GLY A 348 -10.04 -20.56 -21.96
C GLY A 348 -11.20 -19.58 -21.82
N PRO A 349 -12.46 -20.05 -22.00
CA PRO A 349 -13.66 -19.20 -21.86
C PRO A 349 -13.77 -18.52 -20.49
N ALA A 350 -13.24 -19.16 -19.46
CA ALA A 350 -13.11 -18.61 -18.11
C ALA A 350 -11.72 -18.95 -17.56
N PRO A 351 -10.76 -18.00 -17.59
CA PRO A 351 -9.46 -18.19 -16.97
C PRO A 351 -9.61 -18.52 -15.48
N VAL A 352 -8.91 -19.56 -15.02
CA VAL A 352 -9.08 -20.08 -13.65
C VAL A 352 -7.77 -20.65 -13.12
N ALA A 353 -7.52 -20.49 -11.82
CA ALA A 353 -6.46 -21.20 -11.11
C ALA A 353 -7.02 -22.48 -10.47
N ALA A 354 -6.24 -23.57 -10.52
CA ALA A 354 -6.54 -24.82 -9.84
C ALA A 354 -5.36 -25.26 -8.98
N ASP A 355 -5.61 -25.72 -7.76
CA ASP A 355 -4.59 -26.33 -6.91
C ASP A 355 -4.70 -27.85 -6.95
N VAL A 356 -3.66 -28.51 -7.45
CA VAL A 356 -3.62 -29.98 -7.57
C VAL A 356 -2.42 -30.56 -6.83
N THR A 357 -2.49 -31.85 -6.50
CA THR A 357 -1.34 -32.54 -5.93
C THR A 357 -0.27 -32.80 -7.01
N PRO A 358 1.01 -32.92 -6.63
CA PRO A 358 2.05 -33.30 -7.60
C PRO A 358 1.77 -34.62 -8.32
N ALA A 359 1.13 -35.60 -7.63
CA ALA A 359 0.72 -36.86 -8.24
C ALA A 359 -0.32 -36.65 -9.34
N ALA A 360 -1.39 -35.86 -9.06
CA ALA A 360 -2.40 -35.55 -10.06
C ALA A 360 -1.86 -34.81 -11.28
N ALA A 361 -0.85 -33.94 -11.09
CA ALA A 361 -0.19 -33.26 -12.21
C ALA A 361 0.56 -34.23 -13.12
N VAL A 362 1.19 -35.26 -12.56
CA VAL A 362 1.84 -36.32 -13.33
C VAL A 362 0.81 -37.20 -14.04
N ASP A 363 -0.24 -37.65 -13.33
CA ASP A 363 -1.29 -38.52 -13.88
C ASP A 363 -2.02 -37.87 -15.06
N LEU A 364 -2.22 -36.55 -15.02
CA LEU A 364 -2.86 -35.77 -16.09
C LEU A 364 -1.88 -35.26 -17.15
N ASP A 365 -0.58 -35.55 -17.01
CA ASP A 365 0.49 -35.06 -17.90
C ASP A 365 0.40 -33.55 -18.11
N LEU A 366 0.29 -32.78 -16.99
CA LEU A 366 0.12 -31.32 -17.04
C LEU A 366 1.42 -30.65 -17.48
N ALA A 367 1.35 -29.92 -18.58
CA ALA A 367 2.43 -29.07 -19.11
C ALA A 367 1.81 -27.83 -19.78
N PRO A 368 2.51 -26.71 -19.87
CA PRO A 368 2.06 -25.56 -20.63
C PRO A 368 1.64 -25.94 -22.06
N GLY A 369 0.48 -25.46 -22.50
CA GLY A 369 -0.16 -25.83 -23.79
C GLY A 369 -1.01 -27.09 -23.76
N ARG A 370 -1.07 -27.83 -22.64
CA ARG A 370 -1.92 -29.02 -22.51
C ARG A 370 -3.39 -28.60 -22.43
N HIS A 371 -4.24 -29.17 -23.31
CA HIS A 371 -5.70 -29.03 -23.23
C HIS A 371 -6.28 -30.01 -22.22
N ILE A 372 -7.13 -29.51 -21.35
CA ILE A 372 -7.81 -30.25 -20.27
C ILE A 372 -9.22 -29.72 -20.05
N TRP A 373 -9.95 -30.34 -19.17
CA TRP A 373 -11.24 -29.86 -18.70
C TRP A 373 -11.11 -29.40 -17.25
N ALA A 374 -11.65 -28.22 -16.97
CA ALA A 374 -11.83 -27.71 -15.60
C ALA A 374 -13.27 -27.88 -15.17
N SER A 375 -13.48 -28.18 -13.89
CA SER A 375 -14.81 -28.22 -13.33
C SER A 375 -14.85 -27.69 -11.90
N VAL A 376 -15.97 -27.07 -11.50
CA VAL A 376 -16.24 -26.67 -10.11
C VAL A 376 -17.68 -27.01 -9.77
N LYS A 377 -17.90 -27.53 -8.57
CA LYS A 377 -19.28 -27.81 -8.11
C LYS A 377 -19.98 -26.48 -7.81
N ALA A 378 -21.29 -26.42 -8.13
CA ALA A 378 -22.10 -25.26 -7.80
C ALA A 378 -22.10 -24.91 -6.29
N SER A 379 -21.98 -25.94 -5.42
CA SER A 379 -21.91 -25.76 -3.97
C SER A 379 -20.65 -25.00 -3.50
N GLU A 380 -19.58 -25.02 -4.29
CA GLU A 380 -18.31 -24.34 -4.00
C GLU A 380 -18.27 -22.89 -4.54
N ALA A 381 -19.07 -22.61 -5.59
CA ALA A 381 -19.16 -21.29 -6.20
C ALA A 381 -20.16 -20.41 -5.42
N ARG A 382 -19.62 -19.41 -4.70
CA ARG A 382 -20.41 -18.47 -3.90
C ARG A 382 -20.63 -17.17 -4.65
N SER A 383 -21.87 -16.68 -4.69
CA SER A 383 -22.18 -15.38 -5.27
C SER A 383 -22.60 -14.36 -4.20
N TYR A 384 -22.23 -13.11 -4.42
CA TYR A 384 -22.57 -11.95 -3.57
C TYR A 384 -22.71 -10.68 -4.41
N PRO A 385 -23.49 -9.67 -3.96
CA PRO A 385 -23.70 -8.42 -4.72
C PRO A 385 -22.41 -7.67 -5.05
N ALA A 386 -22.33 -7.12 -6.27
CA ALA A 386 -21.20 -6.34 -6.77
C ALA A 386 -21.11 -4.95 -6.13
#